data_31660932f6e38b38b94aa0cced78c959
#
_entry.id   31660932f6e38b38b94aa0cced78c959
#
_cell.length_a   1.000
_cell.length_b   1.000
_cell.length_c   1.000
_cell.angle_alpha   90.00
_cell.angle_beta   90.00
_cell.angle_gamma   90.00
#
_symmetry.space_group_name_H-M   'P 1'
#
loop_
_entity.id
_entity.type
_entity.pdbx_description
1 polymer ?
#
loop_
_entity_poly.entity_id
_entity_poly.type
_entity_poly.pdbx_seq_one_letter_code
_entity_poly.pdbx_strand_id
1 'polypeptide(L)'
;KQLDPRYQSVRQQQWNNYIFNEVVPFIRNSTSAETPIITCGASFGALHSMNLFLKRPDLINGVIAMSGVYDLTEYTNGYFDEDVYFNSPHHYMSNLTDHGILEQIRKSRHIHILTGSGSYEDPHASGRFAKILYDKGIWYELDVWGAEWPHDWNTWRAMLPHYLGAKF
;
A
#
# COMPACT_ATOMS: atom_id res chain seq x y z
N LYS A 1 -19.76 13.34 -9.58
CA LYS A 1 -20.31 13.44 -8.20
C LYS A 1 -19.45 12.57 -7.31
N GLN A 2 -18.78 13.17 -6.32
CA GLN A 2 -18.03 12.42 -5.32
C GLN A 2 -19.01 11.58 -4.50
N LEU A 3 -18.69 10.29 -4.29
CA LEU A 3 -19.50 9.42 -3.46
C LEU A 3 -19.39 9.85 -1.98
N ASP A 4 -20.47 9.65 -1.22
CA ASP A 4 -20.45 9.81 0.23
C ASP A 4 -19.32 8.92 0.82
N PRO A 5 -18.48 9.43 1.75
CA PRO A 5 -17.37 8.68 2.34
C PRO A 5 -17.74 7.29 2.88
N ARG A 6 -18.96 7.13 3.42
CA ARG A 6 -19.49 5.83 3.87
C ARG A 6 -19.55 4.79 2.76
N TYR A 7 -19.95 5.21 1.56
CA TYR A 7 -20.01 4.29 0.42
C TYR A 7 -18.62 4.04 -0.19
N GLN A 8 -17.69 4.99 -0.04
CA GLN A 8 -16.32 4.80 -0.51
C GLN A 8 -15.60 3.71 0.29
N SER A 9 -15.73 3.72 1.63
CA SER A 9 -15.11 2.72 2.51
C SER A 9 -15.68 1.33 2.30
N VAL A 10 -17.01 1.20 2.17
CA VAL A 10 -17.66 -0.07 1.83
C VAL A 10 -17.18 -0.61 0.47
N ARG A 11 -17.09 0.25 -0.54
CA ARG A 11 -16.55 -0.15 -1.86
C ARG A 11 -15.10 -0.61 -1.79
N GLN A 12 -14.31 0.01 -0.94
CA GLN A 12 -12.92 -0.43 -0.73
C GLN A 12 -12.87 -1.85 -0.17
N GLN A 13 -13.74 -2.20 0.78
CA GLN A 13 -13.82 -3.57 1.30
C GLN A 13 -14.29 -4.56 0.22
N GLN A 14 -15.26 -4.19 -0.58
CA GLN A 14 -15.72 -5.03 -1.70
C GLN A 14 -14.59 -5.28 -2.71
N TRP A 15 -13.78 -4.23 -3.00
CA TRP A 15 -12.62 -4.35 -3.88
C TRP A 15 -11.56 -5.30 -3.29
N ASN A 16 -11.24 -5.18 -2.01
CA ASN A 16 -10.30 -6.07 -1.35
C ASN A 16 -10.79 -7.53 -1.42
N ASN A 17 -12.07 -7.77 -1.15
CA ASN A 17 -12.68 -9.10 -1.22
C ASN A 17 -12.62 -9.68 -2.65
N TYR A 18 -12.88 -8.87 -3.67
CA TYR A 18 -12.75 -9.28 -5.07
C TYR A 18 -11.30 -9.71 -5.38
N ILE A 19 -10.31 -8.92 -4.99
CA ILE A 19 -8.90 -9.28 -5.23
C ILE A 19 -8.55 -10.58 -4.51
N PHE A 20 -8.90 -10.74 -3.24
CA PHE A 20 -8.52 -11.93 -2.47
C PHE A 20 -9.26 -13.20 -2.89
N ASN A 21 -10.54 -13.08 -3.25
CA ASN A 21 -11.38 -14.25 -3.49
C ASN A 21 -11.47 -14.65 -4.97
N GLU A 22 -11.14 -13.75 -5.88
CA GLU A 22 -11.26 -13.99 -7.32
C GLU A 22 -9.91 -13.79 -8.05
N VAL A 23 -9.26 -12.64 -7.91
CA VAL A 23 -8.04 -12.32 -8.68
C VAL A 23 -6.85 -13.17 -8.24
N VAL A 24 -6.60 -13.28 -6.93
CA VAL A 24 -5.49 -14.10 -6.40
C VAL A 24 -5.66 -15.58 -6.77
N PRO A 25 -6.83 -16.23 -6.58
CA PRO A 25 -7.05 -17.58 -7.07
C PRO A 25 -6.89 -17.74 -8.56
N PHE A 26 -7.38 -16.77 -9.36
CA PHE A 26 -7.21 -16.79 -10.81
C PHE A 26 -5.72 -16.77 -11.22
N ILE A 27 -4.91 -15.89 -10.61
CA ILE A 27 -3.46 -15.84 -10.87
C ILE A 27 -2.82 -17.20 -10.55
N ARG A 28 -3.08 -17.75 -9.35
CA ARG A 28 -2.49 -19.01 -8.91
C ARG A 28 -2.91 -20.20 -9.77
N ASN A 29 -4.17 -20.25 -10.18
CA ASN A 29 -4.66 -21.29 -11.08
C ASN A 29 -4.06 -21.18 -12.50
N SER A 30 -3.72 -19.97 -12.93
CA SER A 30 -3.14 -19.69 -14.25
C SER A 30 -1.60 -19.83 -14.28
N THR A 31 -0.96 -19.89 -13.12
CA THR A 31 0.49 -20.01 -12.96
C THR A 31 0.86 -21.20 -12.09
N SER A 32 1.07 -21.00 -10.79
CA SER A 32 1.20 -22.04 -9.79
C SER A 32 0.73 -21.56 -8.41
N ALA A 33 0.39 -22.51 -7.54
CA ALA A 33 -0.02 -22.20 -6.16
C ALA A 33 1.06 -21.43 -5.37
N GLU A 34 2.33 -21.64 -5.73
CA GLU A 34 3.51 -21.06 -5.07
C GLU A 34 3.96 -19.75 -5.70
N THR A 35 3.30 -19.28 -6.76
CA THR A 35 3.69 -18.04 -7.43
C THR A 35 3.60 -16.86 -6.46
N PRO A 36 4.72 -16.15 -6.18
CA PRO A 36 4.69 -14.96 -5.33
C PRO A 36 3.90 -13.83 -6.01
N ILE A 37 3.12 -13.12 -5.23
CA ILE A 37 2.32 -11.99 -5.71
C ILE A 37 2.81 -10.71 -5.04
N ILE A 38 3.21 -9.74 -5.86
CA ILE A 38 3.57 -8.39 -5.42
C ILE A 38 2.48 -7.44 -5.92
N THR A 39 1.93 -6.65 -5.03
CA THR A 39 1.00 -5.57 -5.39
C THR A 39 1.76 -4.29 -5.71
N CYS A 40 1.25 -3.52 -6.67
CA CYS A 40 1.88 -2.27 -7.07
C CYS A 40 0.82 -1.20 -7.35
N GLY A 41 1.13 0.04 -7.00
CA GLY A 41 0.25 1.17 -7.32
C GLY A 41 0.86 2.52 -7.00
N ALA A 42 0.24 3.55 -7.55
CA ALA A 42 0.62 4.94 -7.36
C ALA A 42 -0.51 5.75 -6.71
N SER A 43 -0.19 6.75 -5.88
CA SER A 43 -1.15 7.62 -5.23
C SER A 43 -2.16 6.79 -4.39
N PHE A 44 -3.47 6.90 -4.63
CA PHE A 44 -4.47 6.00 -4.04
C PHE A 44 -4.26 4.51 -4.41
N GLY A 45 -3.67 4.23 -5.57
CA GLY A 45 -3.27 2.87 -5.93
C GLY A 45 -2.19 2.30 -5.00
N ALA A 46 -1.30 3.14 -4.48
CA ALA A 46 -0.33 2.75 -3.45
C ALA A 46 -1.02 2.39 -2.12
N LEU A 47 -2.03 3.18 -1.70
CA LEU A 47 -2.88 2.85 -0.56
C LEU A 47 -3.55 1.48 -0.72
N HIS A 48 -4.17 1.23 -1.87
CA HIS A 48 -4.84 -0.04 -2.15
C HIS A 48 -3.86 -1.21 -2.13
N SER A 49 -2.72 -1.05 -2.79
CA SER A 49 -1.66 -2.08 -2.83
C SER A 49 -1.09 -2.39 -1.45
N MET A 50 -0.84 -1.36 -0.65
CA MET A 50 -0.38 -1.51 0.73
C MET A 50 -1.42 -2.20 1.61
N ASN A 51 -2.70 -1.82 1.50
CA ASN A 51 -3.79 -2.46 2.23
C ASN A 51 -3.93 -3.95 1.88
N LEU A 52 -3.82 -4.32 0.60
CA LEU A 52 -3.87 -5.72 0.18
C LEU A 52 -2.75 -6.54 0.84
N PHE A 53 -1.53 -6.04 0.80
CA PHE A 53 -0.38 -6.69 1.42
C PHE A 53 -0.54 -6.82 2.94
N LEU A 54 -0.83 -5.72 3.64
CA LEU A 54 -0.87 -5.70 5.11
C LEU A 54 -2.04 -6.51 5.69
N LYS A 55 -3.18 -6.57 4.98
CA LYS A 55 -4.35 -7.34 5.42
C LYS A 55 -4.23 -8.84 5.17
N ARG A 56 -3.55 -9.23 4.11
CA ARG A 56 -3.38 -10.63 3.73
C ARG A 56 -1.93 -10.94 3.32
N PRO A 57 -0.97 -10.82 4.27
CA PRO A 57 0.44 -11.16 4.04
C PRO A 57 0.67 -12.65 3.77
N ASP A 58 -0.34 -13.48 4.01
CA ASP A 58 -0.38 -14.89 3.60
C ASP A 58 -0.64 -15.09 2.10
N LEU A 59 -1.30 -14.15 1.45
CA LEU A 59 -1.63 -14.20 0.03
C LEU A 59 -0.72 -13.32 -0.83
N ILE A 60 -0.34 -12.16 -0.31
CA ILE A 60 0.44 -11.13 -0.99
C ILE A 60 1.83 -11.08 -0.37
N ASN A 61 2.86 -11.24 -1.18
CA ASN A 61 4.24 -11.42 -0.71
C ASN A 61 5.01 -10.11 -0.56
N GLY A 62 4.49 -9.00 -1.12
CA GLY A 62 5.11 -7.69 -1.01
C GLY A 62 4.35 -6.59 -1.71
N VAL A 63 4.92 -5.39 -1.71
CA VAL A 63 4.28 -4.19 -2.25
C VAL A 63 5.31 -3.21 -2.80
N ILE A 64 4.96 -2.56 -3.92
CA ILE A 64 5.62 -1.38 -4.47
C ILE A 64 4.60 -0.24 -4.42
N ALA A 65 4.75 0.66 -3.46
CA ALA A 65 3.84 1.77 -3.20
C ALA A 65 4.50 3.09 -3.61
N MET A 66 4.03 3.69 -4.72
CA MET A 66 4.59 4.92 -5.28
C MET A 66 3.74 6.13 -4.90
N SER A 67 4.34 7.18 -4.34
CA SER A 67 3.68 8.45 -3.99
C SER A 67 2.40 8.23 -3.18
N GLY A 68 2.48 7.38 -2.14
CA GLY A 68 1.32 6.80 -1.47
C GLY A 68 0.64 7.74 -0.47
N VAL A 69 -0.68 7.60 -0.39
CA VAL A 69 -1.50 8.04 0.73
C VAL A 69 -1.61 6.89 1.73
N TYR A 70 -1.48 7.15 3.02
CA TYR A 70 -1.55 6.11 4.06
C TYR A 70 -2.52 6.48 5.20
N ASP A 71 -3.00 7.73 5.20
CA ASP A 71 -4.00 8.26 6.12
C ASP A 71 -5.19 8.79 5.31
N LEU A 72 -6.39 8.24 5.54
CA LEU A 72 -7.60 8.63 4.79
C LEU A 72 -8.35 9.80 5.42
N THR A 73 -7.99 10.26 6.61
CA THR A 73 -8.76 11.30 7.33
C THR A 73 -8.85 12.61 6.56
N GLU A 74 -7.83 12.96 5.78
CA GLU A 74 -7.81 14.15 4.93
C GLU A 74 -8.80 14.07 3.74
N TYR A 75 -9.23 12.86 3.38
CA TYR A 75 -10.06 12.59 2.20
C TYR A 75 -11.53 12.29 2.52
N THR A 76 -11.85 12.15 3.80
CA THR A 76 -13.20 11.80 4.27
C THR A 76 -14.02 12.97 4.82
N ASN A 77 -13.50 14.20 4.70
CA ASN A 77 -14.13 15.41 5.23
C ASN A 77 -14.53 15.29 6.73
N GLY A 78 -13.67 14.65 7.52
CA GLY A 78 -13.90 14.43 8.95
C GLY A 78 -14.79 13.22 9.28
N TYR A 79 -15.31 12.51 8.29
CA TYR A 79 -15.99 11.24 8.52
C TYR A 79 -14.99 10.15 8.87
N PHE A 80 -15.23 9.44 9.96
CA PHE A 80 -14.36 8.36 10.44
C PHE A 80 -15.18 7.28 11.11
N ASP A 81 -15.16 6.09 10.56
CA ASP A 81 -15.79 4.90 11.09
C ASP A 81 -14.82 3.71 11.05
N GLU A 82 -15.30 2.54 11.39
CA GLU A 82 -14.51 1.31 11.39
C GLU A 82 -13.98 0.97 9.99
N ASP A 83 -14.76 1.20 8.94
CA ASP A 83 -14.33 0.94 7.57
C ASP A 83 -13.22 1.91 7.14
N VAL A 84 -13.31 3.19 7.49
CA VAL A 84 -12.24 4.16 7.24
C VAL A 84 -10.99 3.79 8.03
N TYR A 85 -11.14 3.41 9.31
CA TYR A 85 -10.04 2.97 10.16
C TYR A 85 -9.28 1.80 9.53
N PHE A 86 -9.98 0.72 9.14
CA PHE A 86 -9.36 -0.46 8.55
C PHE A 86 -8.90 -0.30 7.09
N ASN A 87 -9.22 0.82 6.45
CA ASN A 87 -8.67 1.17 5.14
C ASN A 87 -7.55 2.23 5.19
N SER A 88 -7.23 2.73 6.38
CA SER A 88 -6.16 3.70 6.62
C SER A 88 -4.96 3.01 7.29
N PRO A 89 -3.93 2.59 6.54
CA PRO A 89 -2.77 1.87 7.09
C PRO A 89 -2.09 2.61 8.23
N HIS A 90 -2.07 3.94 8.19
CA HIS A 90 -1.54 4.77 9.27
C HIS A 90 -2.20 4.47 10.62
N HIS A 91 -3.53 4.25 10.62
CA HIS A 91 -4.30 4.02 11.85
C HIS A 91 -4.20 2.58 12.34
N TYR A 92 -4.59 1.61 11.52
CA TYR A 92 -4.65 0.23 12.00
C TYR A 92 -3.27 -0.37 12.24
N MET A 93 -2.24 -0.01 11.46
CA MET A 93 -0.88 -0.50 11.69
C MET A 93 -0.27 0.09 12.98
N SER A 94 -0.57 1.35 13.31
CA SER A 94 -0.11 1.94 14.57
C SER A 94 -0.59 1.13 15.78
N ASN A 95 -1.80 0.60 15.72
CA ASN A 95 -2.45 -0.13 16.80
C ASN A 95 -2.31 -1.67 16.68
N LEU A 96 -1.75 -2.18 15.59
CA LEU A 96 -1.61 -3.62 15.38
C LEU A 96 -0.67 -4.24 16.41
N THR A 97 -1.20 -5.18 17.21
CA THR A 97 -0.45 -5.93 18.23
C THR A 97 -0.48 -7.45 18.00
N ASP A 98 -1.22 -7.93 17.02
CA ASP A 98 -1.28 -9.35 16.69
C ASP A 98 0.08 -9.85 16.19
N HIS A 99 0.71 -10.70 17.01
CA HIS A 99 2.04 -11.24 16.71
C HIS A 99 2.05 -12.14 15.47
N GLY A 100 0.97 -12.87 15.22
CA GLY A 100 0.87 -13.78 14.06
C GLY A 100 0.89 -13.00 12.75
N ILE A 101 0.10 -11.93 12.67
CA ILE A 101 0.06 -11.04 11.50
C ILE A 101 1.40 -10.31 11.33
N LEU A 102 1.94 -9.75 12.42
CA LEU A 102 3.23 -9.05 12.39
C LEU A 102 4.38 -9.96 11.92
N GLU A 103 4.42 -11.21 12.37
CA GLU A 103 5.41 -12.18 11.93
C GLU A 103 5.29 -12.51 10.44
N GLN A 104 4.08 -12.61 9.92
CA GLN A 104 3.87 -12.83 8.48
C GLN A 104 4.36 -11.62 7.66
N ILE A 105 4.02 -10.39 8.08
CA ILE A 105 4.49 -9.17 7.41
C ILE A 105 6.01 -9.07 7.44
N ARG A 106 6.64 -9.38 8.58
CA ARG A 106 8.11 -9.35 8.75
C ARG A 106 8.88 -10.34 7.87
N LYS A 107 8.22 -11.38 7.37
CA LYS A 107 8.84 -12.32 6.41
C LYS A 107 9.06 -11.70 5.04
N SER A 108 8.28 -10.68 4.65
CA SER A 108 8.47 -10.03 3.36
C SER A 108 9.80 -9.27 3.31
N ARG A 109 10.44 -9.33 2.15
CA ARG A 109 11.62 -8.52 1.79
C ARG A 109 11.34 -7.54 0.65
N HIS A 110 10.07 -7.42 0.29
CA HIS A 110 9.61 -6.60 -0.82
C HIS A 110 8.53 -5.61 -0.32
N ILE A 111 8.94 -4.66 0.54
CA ILE A 111 8.12 -3.54 0.98
C ILE A 111 8.83 -2.27 0.53
N HIS A 112 8.45 -1.76 -0.64
CA HIS A 112 9.07 -0.61 -1.26
C HIS A 112 8.11 0.57 -1.23
N ILE A 113 8.51 1.64 -0.54
CA ILE A 113 7.79 2.90 -0.41
C ILE A 113 8.58 3.95 -1.17
N LEU A 114 8.03 4.43 -2.28
CA LEU A 114 8.70 5.31 -3.20
C LEU A 114 7.93 6.63 -3.29
N THR A 115 8.63 7.74 -3.37
CA THR A 115 8.00 9.05 -3.56
C THR A 115 8.97 10.01 -4.27
N GLY A 116 8.45 10.94 -5.04
CA GLY A 116 9.20 12.11 -5.44
C GLY A 116 9.23 13.17 -4.33
N SER A 117 9.86 14.29 -4.58
CA SER A 117 9.78 15.50 -3.76
C SER A 117 9.40 16.72 -4.58
N GLY A 118 8.95 16.54 -5.84
CA GLY A 118 8.46 17.59 -6.72
C GLY A 118 7.03 18.02 -6.42
N SER A 119 6.44 18.77 -7.37
CA SER A 119 5.09 19.33 -7.21
C SER A 119 4.05 18.28 -6.86
N TYR A 120 3.22 18.57 -5.87
CA TYR A 120 2.12 17.71 -5.37
C TYR A 120 2.55 16.38 -4.72
N GLU A 121 3.84 16.15 -4.52
CA GLU A 121 4.32 15.03 -3.70
C GLU A 121 4.31 15.37 -2.21
N ASP A 122 4.07 14.36 -1.36
CA ASP A 122 4.21 14.45 0.09
C ASP A 122 5.16 13.34 0.61
N PRO A 123 6.48 13.55 0.52
CA PRO A 123 7.45 12.58 1.07
C PRO A 123 7.32 12.43 2.60
N HIS A 124 6.75 13.41 3.30
CA HIS A 124 6.51 13.31 4.74
C HIS A 124 5.42 12.29 5.07
N ALA A 125 4.36 12.17 4.25
CA ALA A 125 3.35 11.12 4.43
C ALA A 125 3.98 9.73 4.33
N SER A 126 4.81 9.51 3.32
CA SER A 126 5.58 8.27 3.16
C SER A 126 6.52 8.01 4.34
N GLY A 127 7.23 9.05 4.81
CA GLY A 127 8.12 8.96 5.98
C GLY A 127 7.39 8.66 7.29
N ARG A 128 6.23 9.28 7.54
CA ARG A 128 5.40 8.97 8.72
C ARG A 128 4.94 7.51 8.73
N PHE A 129 4.51 7.00 7.59
CA PHE A 129 4.09 5.60 7.49
C PHE A 129 5.28 4.63 7.62
N ALA A 130 6.40 4.92 6.98
CA ALA A 130 7.64 4.14 7.12
C ALA A 130 8.10 4.05 8.58
N LYS A 131 7.96 5.13 9.35
CA LYS A 131 8.26 5.10 10.79
C LYS A 131 7.37 4.12 11.56
N ILE A 132 6.09 3.99 11.22
CA ILE A 132 5.20 2.99 11.84
C ILE A 132 5.72 1.58 11.57
N LEU A 133 6.15 1.28 10.35
CA LEU A 133 6.74 -0.01 10.01
C LEU A 133 8.04 -0.26 10.80
N TYR A 134 8.90 0.75 10.92
CA TYR A 134 10.11 0.69 11.71
C TYR A 134 9.82 0.36 13.19
N ASP A 135 8.87 1.06 13.80
CA ASP A 135 8.48 0.87 15.20
C ASP A 135 7.88 -0.53 15.44
N LYS A 136 7.34 -1.17 14.42
CA LYS A 136 6.86 -2.56 14.44
C LYS A 136 7.93 -3.60 14.08
N GLY A 137 9.18 -3.18 13.84
CA GLY A 137 10.27 -4.08 13.44
C GLY A 137 10.04 -4.74 12.06
N ILE A 138 9.31 -4.07 11.19
CA ILE A 138 9.06 -4.51 9.82
C ILE A 138 10.10 -3.89 8.90
N TRP A 139 10.76 -4.72 8.10
CA TRP A 139 11.70 -4.23 7.09
C TRP A 139 10.95 -3.52 5.96
N TYR A 140 11.52 -2.43 5.50
CA TYR A 140 11.05 -1.69 4.31
C TYR A 140 12.22 -0.97 3.66
N GLU A 141 12.03 -0.57 2.42
CA GLU A 141 12.85 0.40 1.70
C GLU A 141 12.01 1.66 1.48
N LEU A 142 12.51 2.80 1.94
CA LEU A 142 11.95 4.12 1.63
C LEU A 142 12.94 4.85 0.72
N ASP A 143 12.48 5.19 -0.49
CA ASP A 143 13.27 5.95 -1.45
C ASP A 143 12.56 7.25 -1.85
N VAL A 144 13.25 8.36 -1.67
CA VAL A 144 12.75 9.71 -1.95
C VAL A 144 13.54 10.29 -3.10
N TRP A 145 12.91 10.37 -4.26
CA TRP A 145 13.49 10.96 -5.45
C TRP A 145 13.45 12.50 -5.41
N GLY A 146 14.30 13.16 -6.20
CA GLY A 146 14.50 14.61 -6.19
C GLY A 146 13.27 15.45 -6.58
N ALA A 147 13.44 16.76 -6.51
CA ALA A 147 12.37 17.73 -6.77
C ALA A 147 11.91 17.76 -8.25
N GLU A 148 12.68 17.18 -9.15
CA GLU A 148 12.33 16.98 -10.55
C GLU A 148 11.27 15.89 -10.78
N TRP A 149 10.91 15.14 -9.75
CA TRP A 149 9.95 14.07 -9.79
C TRP A 149 8.63 14.48 -9.11
N PRO A 150 7.67 15.04 -9.87
CA PRO A 150 6.36 15.44 -9.35
C PRO A 150 5.40 14.28 -9.20
N HIS A 151 4.26 14.51 -8.54
CA HIS A 151 3.16 13.55 -8.41
C HIS A 151 2.43 13.32 -9.74
N ASP A 152 3.07 12.61 -10.66
CA ASP A 152 2.61 12.45 -12.05
C ASP A 152 3.06 11.10 -12.63
N TRP A 153 2.42 10.71 -13.72
CA TRP A 153 2.69 9.50 -14.49
C TRP A 153 4.13 9.38 -14.96
N ASN A 154 4.80 10.49 -15.26
CA ASN A 154 6.21 10.47 -15.68
C ASN A 154 7.11 9.91 -14.56
N THR A 155 6.86 10.31 -13.33
CA THR A 155 7.54 9.80 -12.13
C THR A 155 7.30 8.31 -11.96
N TRP A 156 6.05 7.88 -11.96
CA TRP A 156 5.69 6.48 -11.70
C TRP A 156 6.13 5.53 -12.82
N ARG A 157 6.13 5.99 -14.07
CA ARG A 157 6.67 5.24 -15.21
C ARG A 157 8.20 5.10 -15.16
N ALA A 158 8.91 5.99 -14.50
CA ALA A 158 10.33 5.86 -14.25
C ALA A 158 10.61 4.96 -13.04
N MET A 159 9.85 5.14 -11.95
CA MET A 159 10.02 4.36 -10.71
C MET A 159 9.79 2.88 -10.91
N LEU A 160 8.66 2.49 -11.50
CA LEU A 160 8.25 1.08 -11.56
C LEU A 160 9.27 0.20 -12.30
N PRO A 161 9.73 0.52 -13.52
CA PRO A 161 10.76 -0.29 -14.20
C PRO A 161 12.08 -0.33 -13.46
N HIS A 162 12.47 0.78 -12.83
CA HIS A 162 13.70 0.84 -12.03
C HIS A 162 13.68 -0.20 -10.90
N TYR A 163 12.58 -0.27 -10.15
CA TYR A 163 12.45 -1.22 -9.05
C TYR A 163 12.23 -2.65 -9.50
N LEU A 164 11.46 -2.89 -10.56
CA LEU A 164 11.31 -4.23 -11.12
C LEU A 164 12.64 -4.80 -11.63
N GLY A 165 13.45 -3.98 -12.30
CA GLY A 165 14.76 -4.42 -12.81
C GLY A 165 15.85 -4.54 -11.76
N ALA A 166 15.74 -3.83 -10.62
CA ALA A 166 16.77 -3.83 -9.58
C ALA A 166 16.50 -4.84 -8.44
N LYS A 167 15.24 -5.23 -8.21
CA LYS A 167 14.81 -6.00 -7.02
C LYS A 167 14.18 -7.34 -7.33
N PHE A 168 13.84 -7.62 -8.58
CA PHE A 168 13.21 -8.85 -9.07
C PHE A 168 13.92 -9.34 -10.34
#